data_05ced6583521304f401df7190da0d7b6
#
_entry.id   05ced6583521304f401df7190da0d7b6
#
_cell.length_a   1.000
_cell.length_b   1.000
_cell.length_c   1.000
_cell.angle_alpha   90.00
_cell.angle_beta   90.00
_cell.angle_gamma   90.00
#
_symmetry.space_group_name_H-M   'P 1'
#
loop_
_entity.id
_entity.type
_entity.pdbx_description
1 polymer ?
#
loop_
_entity_poly.entity_id
_entity_poly.type
_entity_poly.pdbx_seq_one_letter_code
_entity_poly.pdbx_strand_id
1 'polypeptide(L)'
;MKYSIKEVSTRKELKNFVKFPNKLYKDNKFYVPQLESADLDALTKEKNHAFEYCDAKYWLAYDENGKIVGRIAGIINHQYNKKTGTNYARFGWVDFIDDKEVVKLLFDTAEKWAKDNGMQQICGPVGFLEFDASGVLVEGFDELPTAYGKYNHPYYEPRILELGFAKEIDWVEYRITTPCPIPEKYYRIAQIVEKRENLRVATIKNKRELKKYIGGVFDLINKVYD
;
A
#
# COMPACT_ATOMS: atom_id res chain seq x y z
N MET A 1 -24.28 16.13 -14.05
CA MET A 1 -22.86 16.12 -13.65
C MET A 1 -22.16 15.05 -14.46
N LYS A 2 -21.00 15.35 -15.01
CA LYS A 2 -20.21 14.40 -15.83
C LYS A 2 -19.77 13.15 -15.05
N TYR A 3 -19.52 13.30 -13.74
CA TYR A 3 -19.07 12.25 -12.84
C TYR A 3 -19.91 12.19 -11.57
N SER A 4 -20.01 11.01 -10.99
CA SER A 4 -20.62 10.75 -9.68
C SER A 4 -19.72 9.88 -8.83
N ILE A 5 -19.88 9.96 -7.49
CA ILE A 5 -19.11 9.13 -6.55
C ILE A 5 -20.07 8.36 -5.65
N LYS A 6 -19.74 7.13 -5.34
CA LYS A 6 -20.50 6.25 -4.45
C LYS A 6 -19.60 5.60 -3.41
N GLU A 7 -20.07 5.56 -2.16
CA GLU A 7 -19.47 4.73 -1.13
C GLU A 7 -19.73 3.25 -1.44
N VAL A 8 -18.71 2.43 -1.30
CA VAL A 8 -18.78 0.97 -1.44
C VAL A 8 -19.46 0.39 -0.21
N SER A 9 -20.65 -0.16 -0.37
CA SER A 9 -21.45 -0.70 0.73
C SER A 9 -21.76 -2.19 0.59
N THR A 10 -21.59 -2.75 -0.60
CA THR A 10 -21.89 -4.16 -0.87
C THR A 10 -20.64 -4.95 -1.26
N ARG A 11 -20.66 -6.26 -1.01
CA ARG A 11 -19.58 -7.16 -1.45
C ARG A 11 -19.35 -7.12 -2.97
N LYS A 12 -20.40 -6.87 -3.77
CA LYS A 12 -20.27 -6.74 -5.22
C LYS A 12 -19.50 -5.48 -5.60
N GLU A 13 -19.81 -4.37 -4.94
CA GLU A 13 -19.09 -3.10 -5.15
C GLU A 13 -17.63 -3.21 -4.68
N LEU A 14 -17.37 -3.88 -3.55
CA LEU A 14 -16.00 -4.13 -3.08
C LEU A 14 -15.21 -4.97 -4.08
N LYS A 15 -15.80 -5.99 -4.70
CA LYS A 15 -15.16 -6.73 -5.78
C LYS A 15 -14.86 -5.84 -7.00
N ASN A 16 -15.76 -4.92 -7.34
CA ASN A 16 -15.52 -3.98 -8.43
C ASN A 16 -14.40 -2.99 -8.08
N PHE A 17 -14.34 -2.55 -6.83
CA PHE A 17 -13.28 -1.70 -6.30
C PHE A 17 -11.91 -2.37 -6.44
N VAL A 18 -11.78 -3.62 -6.00
CA VAL A 18 -10.54 -4.41 -6.12
C VAL A 18 -10.15 -4.64 -7.57
N LYS A 19 -11.10 -4.93 -8.45
CA LYS A 19 -10.86 -5.24 -9.88
C LYS A 19 -10.56 -4.05 -10.76
N PHE A 20 -10.85 -2.84 -10.31
CA PHE A 20 -10.72 -1.64 -11.14
C PHE A 20 -9.32 -1.44 -11.74
N PRO A 21 -8.19 -1.54 -10.98
CA PRO A 21 -6.86 -1.36 -11.56
C PRO A 21 -6.52 -2.40 -12.62
N ASN A 22 -6.98 -3.64 -12.51
CA ASN A 22 -6.77 -4.66 -13.53
C ASN A 22 -7.41 -4.29 -14.89
N LYS A 23 -8.46 -3.47 -14.85
CA LYS A 23 -9.07 -2.91 -16.08
C LYS A 23 -8.35 -1.66 -16.56
N LEU A 24 -7.91 -0.81 -15.63
CA LEU A 24 -7.22 0.44 -15.94
C LEU A 24 -5.86 0.18 -16.60
N TYR A 25 -5.12 -0.81 -16.11
CA TYR A 25 -3.77 -1.13 -16.56
C TYR A 25 -3.69 -2.35 -17.49
N LYS A 26 -4.81 -2.86 -18.02
CA LYS A 26 -4.89 -4.13 -18.77
C LYS A 26 -3.89 -4.25 -19.93
N ASP A 27 -3.56 -3.12 -20.58
CA ASP A 27 -2.67 -3.06 -21.75
C ASP A 27 -1.23 -2.66 -21.36
N ASN A 28 -0.94 -2.53 -20.07
CA ASN A 28 0.37 -2.15 -19.59
C ASN A 28 1.20 -3.38 -19.20
N LYS A 29 2.30 -3.62 -19.90
CA LYS A 29 3.17 -4.79 -19.72
C LYS A 29 3.99 -4.78 -18.41
N PHE A 30 4.07 -3.64 -17.74
CA PHE A 30 4.80 -3.48 -16.48
C PHE A 30 3.88 -3.51 -15.26
N TYR A 31 2.57 -3.50 -15.47
CA TYR A 31 1.61 -3.67 -14.38
C TYR A 31 1.52 -5.13 -13.95
N VAL A 32 1.80 -5.40 -12.68
CA VAL A 32 1.62 -6.71 -12.06
C VAL A 32 0.36 -6.67 -11.20
N PRO A 33 -0.71 -7.40 -11.58
CA PRO A 33 -1.94 -7.44 -10.79
C PRO A 33 -1.69 -7.99 -9.38
N GLN A 34 -2.25 -7.31 -8.37
CA GLN A 34 -2.29 -7.86 -7.02
C GLN A 34 -3.26 -9.05 -6.95
N LEU A 35 -3.07 -9.91 -5.95
CA LEU A 35 -3.99 -11.02 -5.72
C LEU A 35 -5.35 -10.47 -5.23
N GLU A 36 -6.37 -10.53 -6.09
CA GLU A 36 -7.73 -10.01 -5.77
C GLU A 36 -8.29 -10.58 -4.45
N SER A 37 -7.96 -11.82 -4.12
CA SER A 37 -8.38 -12.43 -2.85
C SER A 37 -7.71 -11.78 -1.64
N ALA A 38 -6.43 -11.43 -1.74
CA ALA A 38 -5.69 -10.77 -0.67
C ALA A 38 -6.23 -9.34 -0.45
N ASP A 39 -6.43 -8.57 -1.51
CA ASP A 39 -7.04 -7.24 -1.43
C ASP A 39 -8.47 -7.30 -0.86
N LEU A 40 -9.30 -8.27 -1.30
CA LEU A 40 -10.63 -8.45 -0.76
C LEU A 40 -10.61 -8.77 0.74
N ASP A 41 -9.67 -9.59 1.20
CA ASP A 41 -9.53 -9.95 2.61
C ASP A 41 -9.01 -8.76 3.42
N ALA A 42 -8.03 -8.01 2.90
CA ALA A 42 -7.51 -6.79 3.53
C ALA A 42 -8.57 -5.70 3.70
N LEU A 43 -9.50 -5.58 2.73
CA LEU A 43 -10.57 -4.57 2.75
C LEU A 43 -11.88 -5.06 3.40
N THR A 44 -11.94 -6.30 3.87
CA THR A 44 -13.13 -6.87 4.53
C THR A 44 -12.96 -6.83 6.05
N LYS A 45 -13.87 -6.12 6.74
CA LYS A 45 -13.79 -5.87 8.19
C LYS A 45 -13.64 -7.15 9.01
N GLU A 46 -14.38 -8.20 8.66
CA GLU A 46 -14.41 -9.48 9.39
C GLU A 46 -13.14 -10.33 9.17
N LYS A 47 -12.28 -9.92 8.24
CA LYS A 47 -11.08 -10.68 7.85
C LYS A 47 -9.78 -10.00 8.20
N ASN A 48 -9.79 -8.68 8.34
CA ASN A 48 -8.60 -7.89 8.61
C ASN A 48 -8.64 -7.36 10.05
N HIS A 49 -7.75 -7.87 10.90
CA HIS A 49 -7.61 -7.44 12.29
C HIS A 49 -7.27 -5.95 12.46
N ALA A 50 -6.76 -5.28 11.42
CA ALA A 50 -6.52 -3.84 11.48
C ALA A 50 -7.80 -3.04 11.78
N PHE A 51 -8.98 -3.57 11.48
CA PHE A 51 -10.25 -2.93 11.84
C PHE A 51 -10.57 -2.92 13.35
N GLU A 52 -9.78 -3.59 14.18
CA GLU A 52 -9.87 -3.45 15.64
C GLU A 52 -9.41 -2.06 16.12
N TYR A 53 -8.57 -1.38 15.31
CA TYR A 53 -8.01 -0.06 15.62
C TYR A 53 -8.01 0.92 14.45
N CYS A 54 -8.60 0.53 13.31
CA CYS A 54 -8.76 1.39 12.14
C CYS A 54 -10.22 1.52 11.73
N ASP A 55 -10.59 2.72 11.28
CA ASP A 55 -11.78 2.92 10.47
C ASP A 55 -11.39 3.07 9.01
N ALA A 56 -12.21 2.54 8.10
CA ALA A 56 -11.99 2.70 6.67
C ALA A 56 -13.29 2.84 5.90
N LYS A 57 -13.24 3.62 4.83
CA LYS A 57 -14.28 3.74 3.81
C LYS A 57 -13.69 3.70 2.42
N TYR A 58 -14.47 3.26 1.47
CA TYR A 58 -14.07 3.07 0.08
C TYR A 58 -15.06 3.76 -0.84
N TRP A 59 -14.57 4.37 -1.91
CA TRP A 59 -15.42 5.04 -2.89
C TRP A 59 -15.03 4.67 -4.31
N LEU A 60 -16.05 4.61 -5.17
CA LEU A 60 -15.92 4.45 -6.60
C LEU A 60 -16.48 5.67 -7.32
N ALA A 61 -15.70 6.22 -8.23
CA ALA A 61 -16.15 7.27 -9.14
C ALA A 61 -16.66 6.65 -10.44
N TYR A 62 -17.76 7.20 -10.97
CA TYR A 62 -18.45 6.72 -12.16
C TYR A 62 -18.63 7.87 -13.16
N ASP A 63 -18.52 7.56 -14.45
CA ASP A 63 -18.93 8.45 -15.53
C ASP A 63 -20.47 8.46 -15.74
N GLU A 64 -20.95 9.26 -16.69
CA GLU A 64 -22.36 9.37 -17.02
C GLU A 64 -22.99 8.06 -17.54
N ASN A 65 -22.17 7.12 -18.04
CA ASN A 65 -22.59 5.80 -18.51
C ASN A 65 -22.56 4.72 -17.43
N GLY A 66 -22.20 5.09 -16.18
CA GLY A 66 -22.07 4.16 -15.06
C GLY A 66 -20.80 3.31 -15.09
N LYS A 67 -19.80 3.68 -15.91
CA LYS A 67 -18.50 3.03 -15.95
C LYS A 67 -17.63 3.57 -14.80
N ILE A 68 -16.94 2.67 -14.09
CA ILE A 68 -16.00 3.06 -13.05
C ILE A 68 -14.78 3.74 -13.69
N VAL A 69 -14.43 4.92 -13.19
CA VAL A 69 -13.33 5.77 -13.68
C VAL A 69 -12.30 6.09 -12.61
N GLY A 70 -12.58 5.72 -11.36
CA GLY A 70 -11.62 5.87 -10.27
C GLY A 70 -12.08 5.19 -8.99
N ARG A 71 -11.12 4.98 -8.08
CA ARG A 71 -11.35 4.44 -6.74
C ARG A 71 -10.43 5.13 -5.74
N ILE A 72 -10.84 5.21 -4.49
CA ILE A 72 -10.02 5.66 -3.36
C ILE A 72 -10.51 5.01 -2.07
N ALA A 73 -9.59 4.66 -1.17
CA ALA A 73 -9.85 4.29 0.21
C ALA A 73 -9.42 5.42 1.13
N GLY A 74 -10.23 5.74 2.14
CA GLY A 74 -9.85 6.53 3.29
C GLY A 74 -9.69 5.62 4.50
N ILE A 75 -8.64 5.82 5.29
CA ILE A 75 -8.30 4.99 6.46
C ILE A 75 -7.90 5.92 7.61
N ILE A 76 -8.40 5.64 8.81
CA ILE A 76 -7.97 6.31 10.05
C ILE A 76 -7.42 5.22 10.97
N ASN A 77 -6.11 5.30 11.28
CA ASN A 77 -5.49 4.39 12.24
C ASN A 77 -5.43 5.08 13.60
N HIS A 78 -6.37 4.77 14.49
CA HIS A 78 -6.48 5.37 15.81
C HIS A 78 -5.30 5.04 16.72
N GLN A 79 -4.75 3.83 16.59
CA GLN A 79 -3.60 3.42 17.39
C GLN A 79 -2.34 4.21 17.00
N TYR A 80 -2.10 4.37 15.71
CA TYR A 80 -1.00 5.19 15.20
C TYR A 80 -1.15 6.64 15.66
N ASN A 81 -2.32 7.25 15.44
CA ASN A 81 -2.58 8.63 15.82
C ASN A 81 -2.38 8.86 17.34
N LYS A 82 -2.84 7.91 18.17
CA LYS A 82 -2.63 7.97 19.61
C LYS A 82 -1.15 7.86 19.99
N LYS A 83 -0.39 6.97 19.33
CA LYS A 83 1.04 6.73 19.59
C LYS A 83 1.87 7.96 19.21
N THR A 84 1.61 8.56 18.06
CA THR A 84 2.38 9.69 17.51
C THR A 84 1.87 11.07 17.96
N GLY A 85 0.70 11.13 18.60
CA GLY A 85 0.06 12.40 18.97
C GLY A 85 -0.47 13.18 17.77
N THR A 86 -0.76 12.48 16.65
CA THR A 86 -1.23 13.08 15.39
C THR A 86 -2.73 12.87 15.19
N ASN A 87 -3.31 13.61 14.25
CA ASN A 87 -4.69 13.47 13.79
C ASN A 87 -4.71 13.29 12.28
N TYR A 88 -4.13 12.19 11.80
CA TYR A 88 -3.97 11.88 10.39
C TYR A 88 -5.01 10.88 9.90
N ALA A 89 -5.62 11.17 8.75
CA ALA A 89 -6.20 10.15 7.89
C ALA A 89 -5.18 9.72 6.84
N ARG A 90 -5.35 8.53 6.32
CA ARG A 90 -4.59 7.98 5.20
C ARG A 90 -5.50 7.84 4.00
N PHE A 91 -4.96 8.01 2.78
CA PHE A 91 -5.62 7.50 1.58
C PHE A 91 -4.79 6.38 0.98
N GLY A 92 -5.46 5.39 0.42
CA GLY A 92 -4.81 4.23 -0.22
C GLY A 92 -5.70 3.62 -1.28
N TRP A 93 -5.29 2.51 -1.87
CA TRP A 93 -6.02 1.88 -2.98
C TRP A 93 -6.60 2.91 -3.96
N VAL A 94 -5.79 3.93 -4.28
CA VAL A 94 -6.18 5.03 -5.17
C VAL A 94 -5.74 4.72 -6.60
N ASP A 95 -6.72 4.71 -7.51
CA ASP A 95 -6.49 4.56 -8.93
C ASP A 95 -7.54 5.38 -9.70
N PHE A 96 -7.13 6.05 -10.78
CA PHE A 96 -8.00 6.93 -11.54
C PHE A 96 -7.54 7.10 -12.98
N ILE A 97 -8.47 7.46 -13.86
CA ILE A 97 -8.16 7.90 -15.24
C ILE A 97 -7.55 9.31 -15.22
N ASP A 98 -6.84 9.69 -16.28
CA ASP A 98 -6.26 11.03 -16.42
C ASP A 98 -7.34 12.11 -16.68
N ASP A 99 -8.11 12.42 -15.64
CA ASP A 99 -9.12 13.48 -15.67
C ASP A 99 -9.15 14.21 -14.33
N LYS A 100 -8.91 15.54 -14.37
CA LYS A 100 -8.82 16.39 -13.17
C LYS A 100 -10.08 16.39 -12.31
N GLU A 101 -11.26 16.31 -12.95
CA GLU A 101 -12.54 16.31 -12.22
C GLU A 101 -12.72 14.99 -11.45
N VAL A 102 -12.30 13.86 -12.04
CA VAL A 102 -12.33 12.56 -11.36
C VAL A 102 -11.40 12.56 -10.15
N VAL A 103 -10.15 13.02 -10.34
CA VAL A 103 -9.15 13.07 -9.26
C VAL A 103 -9.66 13.95 -8.13
N LYS A 104 -10.09 15.18 -8.46
CA LYS A 104 -10.64 16.09 -7.48
C LYS A 104 -11.83 15.49 -6.72
N LEU A 105 -12.77 14.86 -7.41
CA LEU A 105 -13.95 14.24 -6.81
C LEU A 105 -13.59 13.14 -5.80
N LEU A 106 -12.59 12.30 -6.12
CA LEU A 106 -12.10 11.24 -5.24
C LEU A 106 -11.47 11.82 -3.97
N PHE A 107 -10.54 12.75 -4.15
CA PHE A 107 -9.79 13.33 -3.03
C PHE A 107 -10.66 14.23 -2.16
N ASP A 108 -11.50 15.11 -2.73
CA ASP A 108 -12.46 15.91 -1.96
C ASP A 108 -13.36 15.03 -1.08
N THR A 109 -13.76 13.85 -1.58
CA THR A 109 -14.59 12.91 -0.82
C THR A 109 -13.84 12.29 0.35
N ALA A 110 -12.60 11.83 0.12
CA ALA A 110 -11.77 11.25 1.17
C ALA A 110 -11.39 12.31 2.23
N GLU A 111 -11.04 13.52 1.80
CA GLU A 111 -10.73 14.66 2.69
C GLU A 111 -11.94 15.06 3.52
N LYS A 112 -13.12 15.17 2.89
CA LYS A 112 -14.35 15.47 3.61
C LYS A 112 -14.62 14.43 4.69
N TRP A 113 -14.52 13.14 4.36
CA TRP A 113 -14.70 12.08 5.34
C TRP A 113 -13.67 12.16 6.47
N ALA A 114 -12.40 12.40 6.16
CA ALA A 114 -11.35 12.59 7.16
C ALA A 114 -11.67 13.75 8.10
N LYS A 115 -12.06 14.90 7.55
CA LYS A 115 -12.45 16.10 8.31
C LYS A 115 -13.68 15.86 9.19
N ASP A 116 -14.71 15.19 8.66
CA ASP A 116 -15.93 14.85 9.40
C ASP A 116 -15.63 13.90 10.59
N ASN A 117 -14.50 13.17 10.56
CA ASN A 117 -14.00 12.33 11.65
C ASN A 117 -12.91 13.00 12.50
N GLY A 118 -12.73 14.31 12.41
CA GLY A 118 -11.83 15.08 13.25
C GLY A 118 -10.35 15.03 12.85
N MET A 119 -10.05 14.51 11.66
CA MET A 119 -8.67 14.49 11.16
C MET A 119 -8.28 15.86 10.60
N GLN A 120 -7.04 16.25 10.82
CA GLN A 120 -6.48 17.54 10.42
C GLN A 120 -5.63 17.47 9.16
N GLN A 121 -5.14 16.29 8.84
CA GLN A 121 -4.29 16.04 7.67
C GLN A 121 -4.68 14.70 7.03
N ILE A 122 -4.37 14.57 5.74
CA ILE A 122 -4.49 13.33 5.00
C ILE A 122 -3.16 13.05 4.30
N CYS A 123 -2.64 11.84 4.43
CA CYS A 123 -1.38 11.40 3.82
C CYS A 123 -1.57 10.11 3.03
N GLY A 124 -0.68 9.86 2.09
CA GLY A 124 -0.74 8.64 1.29
C GLY A 124 -0.07 8.77 -0.09
N PRO A 125 -0.22 7.75 -0.92
CA PRO A 125 -0.97 6.49 -0.68
C PRO A 125 -0.31 5.60 0.37
N VAL A 126 -1.08 5.18 1.39
CA VAL A 126 -0.62 4.27 2.45
C VAL A 126 -1.79 3.36 2.85
N GLY A 127 -1.53 2.10 3.16
CA GLY A 127 -2.56 1.16 3.61
C GLY A 127 -2.82 1.19 5.12
N PHE A 128 -3.36 0.07 5.62
CA PHE A 128 -3.59 -0.12 7.06
C PHE A 128 -2.27 -0.27 7.81
N LEU A 129 -1.30 -0.96 7.20
CA LEU A 129 -0.01 -1.35 7.78
C LEU A 129 1.14 -0.86 6.91
N GLU A 130 2.34 -0.79 7.50
CA GLU A 130 3.59 -0.46 6.79
C GLU A 130 3.96 -1.47 5.69
N PHE A 131 3.39 -2.69 5.74
CA PHE A 131 3.60 -3.74 4.74
C PHE A 131 2.63 -3.66 3.55
N ASP A 132 1.64 -2.79 3.61
CA ASP A 132 0.76 -2.53 2.47
C ASP A 132 1.49 -1.69 1.41
N ALA A 133 1.12 -1.88 0.15
CA ALA A 133 1.69 -1.11 -0.94
C ALA A 133 1.47 0.39 -0.73
N SER A 134 2.55 1.16 -0.76
CA SER A 134 2.57 2.58 -0.44
C SER A 134 3.26 3.39 -1.53
N GLY A 135 2.97 4.69 -1.55
CA GLY A 135 3.62 5.64 -2.44
C GLY A 135 3.03 5.69 -3.86
N VAL A 136 3.58 6.60 -4.64
CA VAL A 136 3.30 6.83 -6.05
C VAL A 136 4.58 6.58 -6.83
N LEU A 137 4.52 5.74 -7.86
CA LEU A 137 5.64 5.52 -8.77
C LEU A 137 5.92 6.82 -9.52
N VAL A 138 7.14 7.34 -9.44
CA VAL A 138 7.58 8.60 -10.07
C VAL A 138 8.68 8.37 -11.11
N GLU A 139 9.42 7.27 -11.00
CA GLU A 139 10.46 6.84 -11.94
C GLU A 139 10.40 5.32 -12.14
N GLY A 140 10.94 4.80 -13.25
CA GLY A 140 10.96 3.37 -13.55
C GLY A 140 9.64 2.82 -14.10
N PHE A 141 8.87 3.63 -14.83
CA PHE A 141 7.60 3.22 -15.47
C PHE A 141 7.77 2.11 -16.52
N ASP A 142 8.99 1.86 -16.94
CA ASP A 142 9.41 0.83 -17.90
C ASP A 142 10.09 -0.38 -17.23
N GLU A 143 10.00 -0.47 -15.90
CA GLU A 143 10.52 -1.59 -15.11
C GLU A 143 9.38 -2.35 -14.43
N LEU A 144 9.58 -3.65 -14.18
CA LEU A 144 8.66 -4.43 -13.35
C LEU A 144 8.87 -4.05 -11.89
N PRO A 145 7.78 -3.78 -11.14
CA PRO A 145 7.88 -3.46 -9.72
C PRO A 145 8.40 -4.66 -8.93
N THR A 146 8.99 -4.39 -7.76
CA THR A 146 9.24 -5.42 -6.75
C THR A 146 7.93 -5.96 -6.17
N ALA A 147 8.00 -6.98 -5.30
CA ALA A 147 6.81 -7.58 -4.68
C ALA A 147 6.00 -6.58 -3.84
N TYR A 148 6.61 -5.51 -3.37
CA TYR A 148 5.97 -4.44 -2.58
C TYR A 148 5.64 -3.18 -3.40
N GLY A 149 6.23 -3.06 -4.59
CA GLY A 149 6.00 -1.94 -5.49
C GLY A 149 4.61 -1.98 -6.11
N LYS A 150 4.04 -0.81 -6.34
CA LYS A 150 2.77 -0.65 -7.04
C LYS A 150 2.99 0.16 -8.31
N TYR A 151 2.42 -0.29 -9.42
CA TYR A 151 2.42 0.46 -10.66
C TYR A 151 1.33 1.53 -10.65
N ASN A 152 1.65 2.71 -11.18
CA ASN A 152 0.67 3.73 -11.58
C ASN A 152 1.16 4.44 -12.85
N HIS A 153 0.23 5.12 -13.54
CA HIS A 153 0.59 5.93 -14.69
C HIS A 153 1.35 7.22 -14.31
N PRO A 154 2.19 7.77 -15.21
CA PRO A 154 2.98 8.97 -14.95
C PRO A 154 2.19 10.22 -14.55
N TYR A 155 0.90 10.29 -14.90
CA TYR A 155 0.05 11.43 -14.55
C TYR A 155 -0.39 11.48 -13.08
N TYR A 156 -0.10 10.43 -12.27
CA TYR A 156 -0.58 10.39 -10.87
C TYR A 156 0.04 11.48 -10.01
N GLU A 157 1.37 11.58 -9.99
CA GLU A 157 2.05 12.60 -9.21
C GLU A 157 1.61 14.02 -9.58
N PRO A 158 1.65 14.46 -10.87
CA PRO A 158 1.18 15.80 -11.24
C PRO A 158 -0.26 16.06 -10.82
N ARG A 159 -1.16 15.08 -10.96
CA ARG A 159 -2.56 15.26 -10.58
C ARG A 159 -2.77 15.41 -9.08
N ILE A 160 -2.01 14.68 -8.28
CA ILE A 160 -2.08 14.77 -6.81
C ILE A 160 -1.48 16.10 -6.35
N LEU A 161 -0.35 16.53 -6.92
CA LEU A 161 0.27 17.81 -6.60
C LEU A 161 -0.61 19.01 -6.98
N GLU A 162 -1.37 18.94 -8.10
CA GLU A 162 -2.34 19.96 -8.50
C GLU A 162 -3.46 20.17 -7.45
N LEU A 163 -3.74 19.20 -6.59
CA LEU A 163 -4.71 19.32 -5.48
C LEU A 163 -4.12 20.00 -4.24
N GLY A 164 -2.84 20.34 -4.25
CA GLY A 164 -2.15 20.99 -3.13
C GLY A 164 -1.43 20.03 -2.18
N PHE A 165 -1.34 18.74 -2.52
CA PHE A 165 -0.47 17.82 -1.78
C PHE A 165 0.99 18.18 -1.96
N ALA A 166 1.81 17.92 -0.94
CA ALA A 166 3.25 18.04 -0.98
C ALA A 166 3.90 16.67 -0.83
N LYS A 167 5.03 16.47 -1.50
CA LYS A 167 5.83 15.26 -1.34
C LYS A 167 6.46 15.25 0.05
N GLU A 168 6.34 14.13 0.76
CA GLU A 168 6.88 13.94 2.10
C GLU A 168 8.20 13.19 2.08
N ILE A 169 8.27 12.05 1.35
CA ILE A 169 9.44 11.18 1.31
C ILE A 169 9.56 10.48 -0.04
N ASP A 170 10.79 10.15 -0.42
CA ASP A 170 11.08 9.24 -1.53
C ASP A 170 11.58 7.90 -1.01
N TRP A 171 11.09 6.80 -1.59
CA TRP A 171 11.68 5.47 -1.47
C TRP A 171 12.35 5.11 -2.78
N VAL A 172 13.54 4.52 -2.70
CA VAL A 172 14.28 4.07 -3.86
C VAL A 172 14.46 2.57 -3.85
N GLU A 173 14.29 1.95 -5.00
CA GLU A 173 14.55 0.53 -5.22
C GLU A 173 15.87 0.36 -5.96
N TYR A 174 16.72 -0.54 -5.48
CA TYR A 174 18.01 -0.83 -6.11
C TYR A 174 18.00 -2.23 -6.71
N ARG A 175 18.37 -2.33 -8.00
CA ARG A 175 18.72 -3.60 -8.63
C ARG A 175 20.18 -3.88 -8.43
N ILE A 176 20.50 -4.94 -7.69
CA ILE A 176 21.87 -5.37 -7.41
C ILE A 176 22.15 -6.64 -8.20
N THR A 177 23.16 -6.61 -9.08
CA THR A 177 23.66 -7.81 -9.74
C THR A 177 24.65 -8.52 -8.82
N THR A 178 24.28 -9.72 -8.38
CA THR A 178 25.17 -10.55 -7.56
C THR A 178 26.31 -11.08 -8.42
N PRO A 179 27.58 -10.90 -8.02
CA PRO A 179 28.71 -11.49 -8.73
C PRO A 179 28.63 -13.01 -8.69
N CYS A 180 28.89 -13.65 -9.83
CA CYS A 180 28.93 -15.11 -9.92
C CYS A 180 30.26 -15.54 -10.58
N PRO A 181 31.10 -16.33 -9.89
CA PRO A 181 30.93 -16.83 -8.53
C PRO A 181 31.06 -15.75 -7.45
N ILE A 182 30.44 -15.97 -6.29
CA ILE A 182 30.58 -15.06 -5.15
C ILE A 182 32.04 -15.06 -4.69
N PRO A 183 32.69 -13.90 -4.56
CA PRO A 183 34.09 -13.83 -4.12
C PRO A 183 34.32 -14.46 -2.75
N GLU A 184 35.39 -15.26 -2.61
CA GLU A 184 35.71 -16.02 -1.40
C GLU A 184 35.79 -15.16 -0.13
N LYS A 185 36.16 -13.88 -0.26
CA LYS A 185 36.18 -12.94 0.85
C LYS A 185 34.86 -12.85 1.61
N TYR A 186 33.72 -12.95 0.93
CA TYR A 186 32.40 -12.88 1.57
C TYR A 186 32.11 -14.10 2.42
N TYR A 187 32.51 -15.30 1.95
CA TYR A 187 32.40 -16.53 2.74
C TYR A 187 33.26 -16.46 4.00
N ARG A 188 34.48 -15.94 3.89
CA ARG A 188 35.39 -15.76 5.03
C ARG A 188 34.83 -14.77 6.05
N ILE A 189 34.30 -13.64 5.59
CA ILE A 189 33.66 -12.64 6.46
C ILE A 189 32.47 -13.23 7.17
N ALA A 190 31.59 -13.94 6.45
CA ALA A 190 30.40 -14.60 7.01
C ALA A 190 30.78 -15.58 8.14
N GLN A 191 31.84 -16.43 7.93
CA GLN A 191 32.31 -17.36 8.94
C GLN A 191 32.89 -16.65 10.19
N ILE A 192 33.59 -15.53 10.00
CA ILE A 192 34.11 -14.73 11.11
C ILE A 192 32.95 -14.14 11.93
N VAL A 193 31.96 -13.56 11.26
CA VAL A 193 30.77 -12.95 11.92
C VAL A 193 29.96 -14.03 12.64
N GLU A 194 29.72 -15.18 12.00
CA GLU A 194 29.00 -16.31 12.59
C GLU A 194 29.63 -16.75 13.90
N LYS A 195 30.96 -16.91 13.93
CA LYS A 195 31.69 -17.29 15.13
C LYS A 195 31.73 -16.21 16.20
N ARG A 196 32.01 -14.95 15.78
CA ARG A 196 32.16 -13.82 16.71
C ARG A 196 30.86 -13.47 17.42
N GLU A 197 29.77 -13.47 16.68
CA GLU A 197 28.44 -13.09 17.17
C GLU A 197 27.60 -14.33 17.60
N ASN A 198 28.20 -15.54 17.58
CA ASN A 198 27.50 -16.79 17.89
C ASN A 198 26.17 -16.94 17.11
N LEU A 199 26.20 -16.57 15.84
CA LEU A 199 25.03 -16.65 14.93
C LEU A 199 24.94 -18.05 14.31
N ARG A 200 23.74 -18.43 13.95
CA ARG A 200 23.48 -19.62 13.15
C ARG A 200 22.29 -19.43 12.22
N VAL A 201 22.32 -20.02 11.06
CA VAL A 201 21.17 -20.11 10.17
C VAL A 201 20.19 -21.14 10.73
N ALA A 202 18.96 -20.72 11.04
CA ALA A 202 17.93 -21.64 11.50
C ALA A 202 17.34 -22.42 10.29
N THR A 203 17.46 -23.74 10.34
CA THR A 203 16.81 -24.62 9.34
C THR A 203 15.44 -25.04 9.85
N ILE A 204 14.38 -24.51 9.20
CA ILE A 204 12.99 -24.77 9.59
C ILE A 204 12.42 -25.81 8.64
N LYS A 205 12.16 -27.03 9.14
CA LYS A 205 11.68 -28.16 8.34
C LYS A 205 10.15 -28.23 8.24
N ASN A 206 9.43 -27.63 9.16
CA ASN A 206 7.97 -27.70 9.22
C ASN A 206 7.37 -26.56 10.05
N LYS A 207 6.03 -26.39 9.96
CA LYS A 207 5.28 -25.33 10.69
C LYS A 207 5.42 -25.40 12.21
N ARG A 208 5.66 -26.59 12.80
CA ARG A 208 5.81 -26.75 14.25
C ARG A 208 7.14 -26.15 14.74
N GLU A 209 8.19 -26.31 13.94
CA GLU A 209 9.49 -25.69 14.23
C GLU A 209 9.43 -24.17 14.04
N LEU A 210 8.74 -23.67 12.98
CA LEU A 210 8.53 -22.25 12.75
C LEU A 210 7.88 -21.55 13.96
N LYS A 211 6.90 -22.19 14.60
CA LYS A 211 6.21 -21.61 15.77
C LYS A 211 7.13 -21.22 16.91
N LYS A 212 8.30 -21.88 17.05
CA LYS A 212 9.29 -21.57 18.11
C LYS A 212 9.94 -20.19 17.92
N TYR A 213 9.95 -19.68 16.68
CA TYR A 213 10.61 -18.42 16.32
C TYR A 213 9.63 -17.26 16.18
N ILE A 214 8.33 -17.53 16.02
CA ILE A 214 7.30 -16.52 15.70
C ILE A 214 7.32 -15.38 16.73
N GLY A 215 7.30 -15.69 18.04
CA GLY A 215 7.32 -14.68 19.08
C GLY A 215 8.52 -13.74 18.95
N GLY A 216 9.74 -14.31 18.86
CA GLY A 216 10.95 -13.50 18.71
C GLY A 216 11.03 -12.67 17.44
N VAL A 217 10.43 -13.16 16.33
CA VAL A 217 10.34 -12.40 15.08
C VAL A 217 9.41 -11.18 15.27
N PHE A 218 8.23 -11.37 15.86
CA PHE A 218 7.32 -10.26 16.14
C PHE A 218 7.90 -9.26 17.16
N ASP A 219 8.58 -9.73 18.20
CA ASP A 219 9.27 -8.86 19.17
C ASP A 219 10.35 -8.01 18.49
N LEU A 220 11.07 -8.60 17.50
CA LEU A 220 12.06 -7.87 16.72
C LEU A 220 11.41 -6.83 15.81
N ILE A 221 10.37 -7.21 15.10
CA ILE A 221 9.62 -6.31 14.22
C ILE A 221 9.10 -5.11 15.03
N ASN A 222 8.46 -5.37 16.16
CA ASN A 222 7.93 -4.31 17.03
C ASN A 222 9.02 -3.36 17.54
N LYS A 223 10.24 -3.83 17.74
CA LYS A 223 11.37 -2.98 18.16
C LYS A 223 11.98 -2.16 17.03
N VAL A 224 11.88 -2.65 15.80
CA VAL A 224 12.50 -1.99 14.63
C VAL A 224 11.56 -0.96 14.00
N TYR A 225 10.26 -1.21 14.05
CA TYR A 225 9.21 -0.34 13.47
C TYR A 225 8.49 0.52 14.52
N ASP A 226 9.09 0.67 15.68
CA ASP A 226 8.53 1.53 16.75
C ASP A 226 8.89 3.01 16.58
#